data_cddac32b1205453cb7f10c8943b4e4c0
#
_entry.id   cddac32b1205453cb7f10c8943b4e4c0
#
_cell.length_a   1.000
_cell.length_b   1.000
_cell.length_c   1.000
_cell.angle_alpha   90.00
_cell.angle_beta   90.00
_cell.angle_gamma   90.00
#
_symmetry.space_group_name_H-M   'P 1'
#
loop_
_entity.id
_entity.type
_entity.pdbx_description
1 polymer ?
#
loop_
_entity_poly.entity_id
_entity_poly.type
_entity_poly.pdbx_seq_one_letter_code
_entity_poly.pdbx_strand_id
1 'polypeptide(L)'
;SKTEPFLEGRQFGTAGPYILITGRFYGEVDPRSQFNSLIQDISLAPVNEKGMVEYISDFVILRPADMLKSNGLLFLSLPNRGNRIPADTALLGRGYVYLWCAWQGDVLKGGNRLTMRVPYAAENGGAIAGILRTEYQVAESAKTLDLSAGFFTGNTHYSYEAVSTDNSECSLTKRVLESDKRELIPNNEWAFSDCMKTRFPGEPNPRKISLRDEFQPGFIYELIYKATNPLVLGLGFAAIRDVCSFLRNDLVDESGYPNPLADKGMTENPVKAAIMQGVSQCSNFARTFLFLGFNQDENGRQVFDGINAHIGTRRISLNIRFGRPGGGGLQHEDHLFPGNDPPFTWSVEYDSISGIKGGILQKCIETNTCPKIFQTLSSSEYWQLRASLTTTDSYGTRDLDIPDNVRIYLFSGTQHTPLDAAD
;
A
#
# COMPACT_ATOMS: atom_id res chain seq x y z
N SER A 1 20.33 -11.20 -6.26
CA SER A 1 19.33 -11.23 -7.36
C SER A 1 19.56 -12.44 -8.27
N LYS A 2 18.51 -12.90 -8.94
CA LYS A 2 18.53 -13.92 -10.01
C LYS A 2 18.17 -13.23 -11.32
N THR A 3 18.88 -13.58 -12.38
CA THR A 3 18.65 -13.04 -13.74
C THR A 3 18.38 -14.18 -14.70
N GLU A 4 17.34 -14.05 -15.54
CA GLU A 4 16.96 -15.06 -16.52
C GLU A 4 16.31 -14.41 -17.76
N PRO A 5 16.37 -15.06 -18.94
CA PRO A 5 15.64 -14.59 -20.11
C PRO A 5 14.13 -14.57 -19.85
N PHE A 6 13.47 -13.47 -20.22
CA PHE A 6 12.01 -13.39 -20.13
C PHE A 6 11.37 -14.08 -21.33
N LEU A 7 10.38 -14.94 -21.05
CA LEU A 7 9.66 -15.72 -22.06
C LEU A 7 10.62 -16.36 -23.11
N GLU A 8 11.66 -17.07 -22.62
CA GLU A 8 12.64 -17.80 -23.42
C GLU A 8 13.34 -16.93 -24.48
N GLY A 9 13.46 -15.61 -24.22
CA GLY A 9 14.11 -14.67 -25.13
C GLY A 9 13.22 -14.15 -26.26
N ARG A 10 11.89 -14.20 -26.07
CA ARG A 10 10.91 -13.62 -27.01
C ARG A 10 11.25 -12.16 -27.35
N GLN A 11 11.12 -11.81 -28.62
CA GLN A 11 11.37 -10.46 -29.13
C GLN A 11 10.15 -9.56 -28.91
N PHE A 12 10.39 -8.33 -28.47
CA PHE A 12 9.39 -7.28 -28.25
C PHE A 12 9.70 -6.06 -29.11
N GLY A 13 9.00 -5.91 -30.24
CA GLY A 13 9.14 -4.75 -31.12
C GLY A 13 10.61 -4.43 -31.46
N THR A 14 10.98 -3.15 -31.36
CA THR A 14 12.35 -2.67 -31.58
C THR A 14 13.29 -2.87 -30.38
N ALA A 15 12.72 -3.10 -29.20
CA ALA A 15 13.50 -3.30 -27.97
C ALA A 15 14.20 -4.66 -27.89
N GLY A 16 13.76 -5.63 -28.70
CA GLY A 16 14.36 -6.97 -28.70
C GLY A 16 13.94 -7.84 -27.53
N PRO A 17 14.80 -8.79 -27.10
CA PRO A 17 14.50 -9.66 -25.97
C PRO A 17 14.64 -8.91 -24.65
N TYR A 18 13.95 -9.43 -23.63
CA TYR A 18 14.01 -8.91 -22.26
C TYR A 18 14.63 -9.91 -21.30
N ILE A 19 15.21 -9.40 -20.23
CA ILE A 19 15.64 -10.18 -19.08
C ILE A 19 14.80 -9.83 -17.85
N LEU A 20 14.51 -10.84 -17.06
CA LEU A 20 13.83 -10.75 -15.78
C LEU A 20 14.87 -10.84 -14.67
N ILE A 21 14.87 -9.84 -13.78
CA ILE A 21 15.73 -9.80 -12.61
C ILE A 21 14.83 -9.86 -11.38
N THR A 22 15.00 -10.86 -10.55
CA THR A 22 14.26 -11.02 -9.29
C THR A 22 15.21 -10.97 -8.11
N GLY A 23 14.82 -10.33 -7.04
CA GLY A 23 15.70 -10.21 -5.88
C GLY A 23 15.07 -9.50 -4.70
N ARG A 24 15.93 -9.15 -3.77
CA ARG A 24 15.63 -8.31 -2.62
C ARG A 24 16.62 -7.18 -2.56
N PHE A 25 16.16 -6.03 -2.14
CA PHE A 25 17.06 -4.99 -1.71
C PHE A 25 16.91 -4.77 -0.19
N TYR A 26 18.00 -4.35 0.41
CA TYR A 26 18.14 -4.05 1.83
C TYR A 26 18.29 -2.55 1.93
N GLY A 27 17.27 -1.91 2.47
CA GLY A 27 17.26 -0.46 2.67
C GLY A 27 17.46 -0.11 4.12
N GLU A 28 18.08 1.03 4.35
CA GLU A 28 18.21 1.65 5.67
C GLU A 28 17.91 3.14 5.57
N VAL A 29 17.23 3.69 6.57
CA VAL A 29 16.86 5.12 6.63
C VAL A 29 17.27 5.71 7.97
N ASP A 30 17.76 6.96 7.97
CA ASP A 30 17.99 7.70 9.20
C ASP A 30 16.66 8.17 9.80
N PRO A 31 16.26 7.68 10.99
CA PRO A 31 15.02 8.10 11.65
C PRO A 31 15.01 9.58 12.05
N ARG A 32 16.17 10.25 12.09
CA ARG A 32 16.33 11.67 12.45
C ARG A 32 16.26 12.59 11.23
N SER A 33 16.35 12.01 10.02
CA SER A 33 16.29 12.78 8.77
C SER A 33 14.91 13.39 8.59
N GLN A 34 14.87 14.66 8.16
CA GLN A 34 13.63 15.35 7.84
C GLN A 34 12.82 14.63 6.75
N PHE A 35 13.47 13.91 5.85
CA PHE A 35 12.83 13.16 4.76
C PHE A 35 12.09 11.90 5.25
N ASN A 36 12.41 11.42 6.46
CA ASN A 36 11.83 10.23 7.06
C ASN A 36 10.97 10.54 8.31
N SER A 37 11.02 11.77 8.82
CA SER A 37 10.36 12.18 10.06
C SER A 37 8.84 12.02 10.05
N LEU A 38 8.21 11.98 8.88
CA LEU A 38 6.77 11.74 8.72
C LEU A 38 6.39 10.25 8.77
N ILE A 39 7.34 9.34 8.79
CA ILE A 39 7.04 7.90 8.94
C ILE A 39 6.61 7.66 10.39
N GLN A 40 5.36 7.21 10.54
CA GLN A 40 4.78 6.94 11.85
C GLN A 40 5.63 5.96 12.64
N ASP A 41 5.96 6.30 13.87
CA ASP A 41 6.75 5.49 14.80
C ASP A 41 8.20 5.18 14.34
N ILE A 42 8.75 5.92 13.36
CA ILE A 42 10.12 5.69 12.88
C ILE A 42 11.17 5.84 14.00
N SER A 43 10.97 6.78 14.91
CA SER A 43 11.85 7.01 16.05
C SER A 43 11.76 5.93 17.15
N LEU A 44 10.74 5.08 17.08
CA LEU A 44 10.50 3.94 17.97
C LEU A 44 10.90 2.61 17.32
N ALA A 45 11.37 2.63 16.08
CA ALA A 45 11.87 1.45 15.40
C ALA A 45 13.29 1.10 15.91
N PRO A 46 13.65 -0.19 15.95
CA PRO A 46 15.02 -0.58 16.26
C PRO A 46 15.98 -0.07 15.19
N VAL A 47 17.15 0.36 15.64
CA VAL A 47 18.23 0.86 14.77
C VAL A 47 19.41 -0.10 14.78
N ASN A 48 20.15 -0.16 13.67
CA ASN A 48 21.41 -0.90 13.57
C ASN A 48 22.58 -0.12 14.20
N GLU A 49 23.80 -0.66 14.10
CA GLU A 49 25.01 -0.06 14.68
C GLU A 49 25.33 1.34 14.13
N LYS A 50 24.82 1.69 12.95
CA LYS A 50 24.92 3.02 12.33
C LYS A 50 23.82 3.99 12.81
N GLY A 51 22.86 3.52 13.61
CA GLY A 51 21.68 4.29 14.03
C GLY A 51 20.59 4.39 12.97
N MET A 52 20.58 3.49 11.98
CA MET A 52 19.63 3.46 10.87
C MET A 52 18.57 2.40 11.08
N VAL A 53 17.34 2.69 10.64
CA VAL A 53 16.23 1.72 10.63
C VAL A 53 16.29 0.90 9.35
N GLU A 54 16.32 -0.43 9.48
CA GLU A 54 16.44 -1.35 8.35
C GLU A 54 15.10 -1.90 7.86
N TYR A 55 15.02 -2.14 6.56
CA TYR A 55 13.92 -2.87 5.93
C TYR A 55 14.40 -3.72 4.75
N ILE A 56 13.59 -4.71 4.35
CA ILE A 56 13.91 -5.58 3.21
C ILE A 56 12.69 -5.62 2.30
N SER A 57 12.88 -5.42 1.01
CA SER A 57 11.80 -5.47 0.04
C SER A 57 12.12 -6.38 -1.14
N ASP A 58 11.16 -7.22 -1.53
CA ASP A 58 11.22 -8.01 -2.76
C ASP A 58 11.03 -7.09 -3.96
N PHE A 59 11.79 -7.33 -5.03
CA PHE A 59 11.60 -6.62 -6.30
C PHE A 59 11.67 -7.55 -7.50
N VAL A 60 11.06 -7.11 -8.58
CA VAL A 60 11.18 -7.71 -9.91
C VAL A 60 11.40 -6.59 -10.93
N ILE A 61 12.44 -6.71 -11.73
CA ILE A 61 12.73 -5.82 -12.86
C ILE A 61 12.59 -6.61 -14.16
N LEU A 62 11.98 -5.99 -15.15
CA LEU A 62 11.92 -6.50 -16.51
C LEU A 62 12.48 -5.40 -17.42
N ARG A 63 13.64 -5.65 -18.04
CA ARG A 63 14.36 -4.68 -18.87
C ARG A 63 14.80 -5.27 -20.20
N PRO A 64 15.02 -4.45 -21.26
CA PRO A 64 15.71 -4.92 -22.47
C PRO A 64 17.00 -5.64 -22.12
N ALA A 65 17.32 -6.72 -22.82
CA ALA A 65 18.59 -7.44 -22.64
C ALA A 65 19.79 -6.53 -22.99
N ASP A 66 19.60 -5.65 -23.96
CA ASP A 66 20.51 -4.59 -24.34
C ASP A 66 19.90 -3.25 -23.94
N MET A 67 20.44 -2.59 -22.93
CA MET A 67 19.91 -1.32 -22.40
C MET A 67 20.07 -0.15 -23.37
N LEU A 68 20.87 -0.25 -24.41
CA LEU A 68 20.90 0.76 -25.50
C LEU A 68 19.58 0.80 -26.29
N LYS A 69 18.76 -0.26 -26.18
CA LYS A 69 17.42 -0.32 -26.78
C LYS A 69 16.31 0.13 -25.85
N SER A 70 16.64 0.51 -24.61
CA SER A 70 15.69 1.14 -23.70
C SER A 70 15.33 2.55 -24.19
N ASN A 71 14.06 2.94 -23.99
CA ASN A 71 13.64 4.32 -24.25
C ASN A 71 13.99 5.28 -23.09
N GLY A 72 14.63 4.79 -22.02
CA GLY A 72 15.01 5.56 -20.85
C GLY A 72 13.87 5.79 -19.84
N LEU A 73 12.73 5.10 -19.98
CA LEU A 73 11.60 5.23 -19.07
C LEU A 73 11.53 4.05 -18.10
N LEU A 74 11.64 4.35 -16.81
CA LEU A 74 11.36 3.41 -15.70
C LEU A 74 9.88 3.46 -15.36
N PHE A 75 9.18 2.34 -15.47
CA PHE A 75 7.78 2.21 -15.17
C PHE A 75 7.58 1.32 -13.94
N LEU A 76 7.32 1.96 -12.79
CA LEU A 76 6.94 1.26 -11.58
C LEU A 76 5.45 0.91 -11.63
N SER A 77 5.10 -0.37 -11.64
CA SER A 77 3.74 -0.86 -11.40
C SER A 77 3.65 -1.36 -9.97
N LEU A 78 2.93 -0.65 -9.11
CA LEU A 78 2.81 -0.98 -7.69
C LEU A 78 2.06 -2.31 -7.50
N PRO A 79 2.62 -3.31 -6.79
CA PRO A 79 1.93 -4.57 -6.52
C PRO A 79 0.77 -4.37 -5.56
N ASN A 80 -0.44 -4.78 -5.96
CA ASN A 80 -1.62 -4.71 -5.11
C ASN A 80 -1.66 -5.93 -4.19
N ARG A 81 -1.53 -5.71 -2.87
CA ARG A 81 -1.42 -6.79 -1.87
C ARG A 81 -0.35 -7.82 -2.24
N GLY A 82 0.79 -7.33 -2.75
CA GLY A 82 1.90 -8.15 -3.21
C GLY A 82 1.74 -8.76 -4.60
N ASN A 83 0.57 -8.67 -5.23
CA ASN A 83 0.32 -9.23 -6.56
C ASN A 83 0.69 -8.23 -7.65
N ARG A 84 1.41 -8.72 -8.67
CA ARG A 84 1.85 -7.93 -9.81
C ARG A 84 0.79 -7.93 -10.92
N ILE A 85 0.55 -6.77 -11.51
CA ILE A 85 -0.12 -6.68 -12.80
C ILE A 85 0.92 -7.05 -13.87
N PRO A 86 0.61 -7.94 -14.83
CA PRO A 86 1.53 -8.27 -15.92
C PRO A 86 2.00 -7.03 -16.69
N ALA A 87 3.22 -7.09 -17.23
CA ALA A 87 3.72 -6.00 -18.08
C ALA A 87 2.93 -5.92 -19.37
N ASP A 88 2.63 -4.69 -19.79
CA ASP A 88 1.99 -4.43 -21.09
C ASP A 88 2.99 -4.66 -22.22
N THR A 89 2.67 -5.60 -23.11
CA THR A 89 3.54 -5.98 -24.24
C THR A 89 3.77 -4.84 -25.23
N ALA A 90 2.83 -3.89 -25.35
CA ALA A 90 3.00 -2.71 -26.20
C ALA A 90 4.07 -1.76 -25.62
N LEU A 91 4.13 -1.62 -24.29
CA LEU A 91 5.17 -0.84 -23.63
C LEU A 91 6.53 -1.55 -23.71
N LEU A 92 6.57 -2.88 -23.57
CA LEU A 92 7.79 -3.65 -23.79
C LEU A 92 8.32 -3.44 -25.22
N GLY A 93 7.44 -3.47 -26.23
CA GLY A 93 7.81 -3.22 -27.63
C GLY A 93 8.43 -1.84 -27.87
N ARG A 94 8.22 -0.88 -26.95
CA ARG A 94 8.76 0.48 -26.97
C ARG A 94 10.00 0.66 -26.09
N GLY A 95 10.51 -0.37 -25.45
CA GLY A 95 11.74 -0.32 -24.67
C GLY A 95 11.59 0.20 -23.23
N TYR A 96 10.39 0.12 -22.64
CA TYR A 96 10.19 0.49 -21.23
C TYR A 96 10.88 -0.51 -20.30
N VAL A 97 11.44 -0.01 -19.20
CA VAL A 97 11.89 -0.82 -18.08
C VAL A 97 10.75 -0.90 -17.06
N TYR A 98 10.32 -2.12 -16.73
CA TYR A 98 9.34 -2.34 -15.67
C TYR A 98 10.00 -2.64 -14.35
N LEU A 99 9.42 -2.09 -13.27
CA LEU A 99 9.73 -2.39 -11.89
C LEU A 99 8.45 -2.77 -11.15
N TRP A 100 8.50 -3.84 -10.38
CA TRP A 100 7.57 -4.15 -9.31
C TRP A 100 8.38 -4.24 -8.02
N CYS A 101 7.99 -3.49 -7.01
CA CYS A 101 8.67 -3.43 -5.72
C CYS A 101 7.64 -3.56 -4.60
N ALA A 102 7.90 -4.42 -3.63
CA ALA A 102 7.04 -4.55 -2.47
C ALA A 102 7.09 -3.27 -1.62
N TRP A 103 5.93 -2.82 -1.19
CA TRP A 103 5.76 -1.62 -0.37
C TRP A 103 4.90 -1.87 0.89
N GLN A 104 4.26 -3.02 0.96
CA GLN A 104 3.26 -3.33 1.96
C GLN A 104 3.80 -4.37 2.94
N GLY A 105 4.17 -3.91 4.15
CA GLY A 105 4.84 -4.74 5.16
C GLY A 105 3.92 -5.71 5.92
N ASP A 106 2.59 -5.59 5.77
CA ASP A 106 1.62 -6.49 6.36
C ASP A 106 1.22 -7.66 5.45
N VAL A 107 1.77 -7.76 4.24
CA VAL A 107 1.52 -8.89 3.32
C VAL A 107 2.36 -10.10 3.72
N LEU A 108 1.67 -11.23 3.94
CA LEU A 108 2.33 -12.50 4.25
C LEU A 108 2.87 -13.18 2.98
N LYS A 109 4.04 -13.81 3.15
CA LYS A 109 4.67 -14.59 2.07
C LYS A 109 3.76 -15.75 1.64
N GLY A 110 3.65 -15.97 0.34
CA GLY A 110 2.92 -17.09 -0.25
C GLY A 110 2.54 -16.83 -1.70
N GLY A 111 2.40 -17.87 -2.51
CA GLY A 111 2.22 -17.75 -3.96
C GLY A 111 3.32 -16.89 -4.59
N ASN A 112 2.94 -16.03 -5.54
CA ASN A 112 3.86 -15.13 -6.25
C ASN A 112 3.89 -13.71 -5.66
N ARG A 113 3.42 -13.54 -4.40
CA ARG A 113 3.37 -12.21 -3.76
C ARG A 113 4.77 -11.68 -3.47
N LEU A 114 4.99 -10.43 -3.83
CA LEU A 114 6.12 -9.65 -3.37
C LEU A 114 5.83 -9.15 -1.96
N THR A 115 6.80 -9.33 -1.06
CA THR A 115 6.66 -9.02 0.36
C THR A 115 7.73 -8.05 0.83
N MET A 116 7.39 -7.25 1.82
CA MET A 116 8.31 -6.34 2.49
C MET A 116 8.42 -6.72 3.97
N ARG A 117 9.61 -6.69 4.50
CA ARG A 117 9.87 -6.84 5.94
C ARG A 117 10.16 -5.47 6.53
N VAL A 118 9.39 -5.09 7.53
CA VAL A 118 9.57 -3.86 8.31
C VAL A 118 9.70 -4.21 9.79
N PRO A 119 10.34 -3.37 10.62
CA PRO A 119 10.44 -3.59 12.06
C PRO A 119 9.10 -3.32 12.77
N TYR A 120 9.00 -3.80 14.00
CA TYR A 120 8.01 -3.36 14.98
C TYR A 120 8.52 -2.11 15.71
N ALA A 121 7.62 -1.18 16.00
CA ALA A 121 7.93 -0.11 16.94
C ALA A 121 7.91 -0.64 18.37
N ALA A 122 8.83 -0.16 19.19
CA ALA A 122 8.96 -0.49 20.62
C ALA A 122 9.21 0.78 21.42
N GLU A 123 8.67 0.84 22.63
CA GLU A 123 8.89 1.98 23.54
C GLU A 123 9.64 1.53 24.78
N ASN A 124 10.76 2.18 25.09
CA ASN A 124 11.63 1.82 26.21
C ASN A 124 12.04 0.33 26.25
N GLY A 125 12.21 -0.29 25.05
CA GLY A 125 12.53 -1.71 24.92
C GLY A 125 11.34 -2.66 25.14
N GLY A 126 10.14 -2.12 25.39
CA GLY A 126 8.90 -2.87 25.59
C GLY A 126 7.97 -2.80 24.38
N ALA A 127 7.09 -3.79 24.25
CA ALA A 127 6.09 -3.83 23.21
C ALA A 127 5.04 -2.70 23.38
N ILE A 128 4.73 -2.01 22.30
CA ILE A 128 3.65 -1.02 22.28
C ILE A 128 2.31 -1.75 22.15
N ALA A 129 1.35 -1.35 22.97
CA ALA A 129 -0.01 -1.83 22.90
C ALA A 129 -1.00 -0.70 22.63
N GLY A 130 -2.11 -1.02 21.95
CA GLY A 130 -3.15 -0.05 21.62
C GLY A 130 -4.49 -0.72 21.31
N ILE A 131 -5.58 0.04 21.41
CA ILE A 131 -6.91 -0.46 21.06
C ILE A 131 -7.04 -0.51 19.56
N LEU A 132 -7.48 -1.67 19.07
CA LEU A 132 -7.72 -1.94 17.65
C LEU A 132 -9.17 -2.39 17.45
N ARG A 133 -9.82 -1.77 16.47
CA ARG A 133 -11.15 -2.15 16.00
C ARG A 133 -11.01 -2.89 14.67
N THR A 134 -11.69 -3.99 14.51
CA THR A 134 -11.74 -4.72 13.24
C THR A 134 -13.14 -5.25 12.96
N GLU A 135 -13.52 -5.30 11.70
CA GLU A 135 -14.79 -5.87 11.24
C GLU A 135 -14.53 -7.16 10.44
N TYR A 136 -15.46 -8.07 10.56
CA TYR A 136 -15.47 -9.32 9.80
C TYR A 136 -16.81 -9.51 9.11
N GLN A 137 -16.74 -9.96 7.88
CA GLN A 137 -17.85 -10.54 7.14
C GLN A 137 -17.38 -11.85 6.53
N VAL A 138 -18.23 -12.85 6.52
CA VAL A 138 -17.93 -14.16 5.95
C VAL A 138 -18.90 -14.48 4.83
N ALA A 139 -18.40 -15.10 3.76
CA ALA A 139 -19.22 -15.59 2.66
C ALA A 139 -19.85 -16.95 3.00
N GLU A 140 -19.18 -17.74 3.85
CA GLU A 140 -19.60 -19.03 4.35
C GLU A 140 -19.38 -19.09 5.85
N SER A 141 -20.13 -19.95 6.56
CA SER A 141 -19.97 -20.11 8.01
C SER A 141 -18.55 -20.54 8.38
N ALA A 142 -18.00 -19.92 9.42
CA ALA A 142 -16.63 -20.18 9.87
C ALA A 142 -16.53 -20.25 11.39
N LYS A 143 -15.80 -21.25 11.91
CA LYS A 143 -15.53 -21.39 13.35
C LYS A 143 -14.48 -20.46 13.86
N THR A 144 -13.47 -20.20 13.03
CA THR A 144 -12.28 -19.43 13.38
C THR A 144 -11.92 -18.50 12.24
N LEU A 145 -11.56 -17.26 12.59
CA LEU A 145 -11.03 -16.25 11.67
C LEU A 145 -9.68 -15.76 12.15
N ASP A 146 -8.80 -15.38 11.23
CA ASP A 146 -7.60 -14.62 11.58
C ASP A 146 -7.99 -13.18 11.94
N LEU A 147 -7.29 -12.54 12.89
CA LEU A 147 -7.58 -11.16 13.29
C LEU A 147 -7.36 -10.14 12.15
N SER A 148 -6.62 -10.52 11.11
CA SER A 148 -6.48 -9.73 9.87
C SER A 148 -7.59 -9.97 8.87
N ALA A 149 -8.43 -10.99 9.09
CA ALA A 149 -9.43 -11.39 8.12
C ALA A 149 -10.37 -10.23 7.79
N GLY A 150 -10.46 -9.88 6.53
CA GLY A 150 -11.43 -8.99 5.95
C GLY A 150 -12.02 -9.67 4.73
N PHE A 151 -13.11 -9.15 4.22
CA PHE A 151 -13.88 -9.75 3.12
C PHE A 151 -13.02 -10.13 1.88
N PHE A 152 -11.96 -9.36 1.59
CA PHE A 152 -11.12 -9.57 0.39
C PHE A 152 -9.71 -10.08 0.69
N THR A 153 -9.29 -10.18 1.94
CA THR A 153 -7.88 -10.41 2.25
C THR A 153 -7.56 -11.84 2.65
N GLY A 154 -8.56 -12.59 3.11
CA GLY A 154 -8.30 -13.94 3.63
C GLY A 154 -7.10 -13.96 4.59
N ASN A 155 -6.35 -15.06 4.60
CA ASN A 155 -5.16 -15.24 5.44
C ASN A 155 -3.88 -14.73 4.77
N THR A 156 -3.94 -13.62 4.04
CA THR A 156 -2.80 -13.09 3.26
C THR A 156 -2.11 -11.90 3.94
N HIS A 157 -2.67 -11.41 5.04
CA HIS A 157 -2.17 -10.26 5.78
C HIS A 157 -1.83 -10.57 7.23
N TYR A 158 -0.94 -9.77 7.77
CA TYR A 158 -0.50 -9.86 9.15
C TYR A 158 -1.64 -9.56 10.12
N SER A 159 -1.82 -10.41 11.13
CA SER A 159 -2.72 -10.19 12.26
C SER A 159 -1.94 -9.58 13.41
N TYR A 160 -2.31 -8.39 13.86
CA TYR A 160 -1.81 -7.85 15.12
C TYR A 160 -2.33 -8.70 16.27
N GLU A 161 -1.39 -9.21 17.09
CA GLU A 161 -1.71 -10.08 18.21
C GLU A 161 -2.50 -9.35 19.28
N ALA A 162 -3.47 -10.03 19.88
CA ALA A 162 -4.03 -9.59 21.14
C ALA A 162 -2.95 -9.66 22.24
N VAL A 163 -2.90 -8.66 23.11
CA VAL A 163 -1.96 -8.62 24.25
C VAL A 163 -2.14 -9.83 25.15
N SER A 164 -3.36 -10.35 25.24
CA SER A 164 -3.74 -11.53 26.04
C SER A 164 -4.82 -12.32 25.30
N THR A 165 -4.88 -13.61 25.54
CA THR A 165 -6.01 -14.44 25.11
C THR A 165 -7.21 -14.38 26.06
N ASP A 166 -7.08 -13.69 27.20
CA ASP A 166 -8.21 -13.29 28.03
C ASP A 166 -9.01 -12.17 27.33
N ASN A 167 -10.27 -12.43 27.05
CA ASN A 167 -11.15 -11.52 26.33
C ASN A 167 -12.05 -10.67 27.25
N SER A 168 -11.85 -10.71 28.56
CA SER A 168 -12.70 -10.04 29.55
C SER A 168 -12.81 -8.51 29.35
N GLU A 169 -11.75 -7.86 28.86
CA GLU A 169 -11.72 -6.42 28.55
C GLU A 169 -11.97 -6.13 27.05
N CYS A 170 -12.35 -7.13 26.26
CA CYS A 170 -12.60 -7.02 24.85
C CYS A 170 -14.10 -7.09 24.54
N SER A 171 -14.51 -6.61 23.39
CA SER A 171 -15.90 -6.72 22.96
C SER A 171 -16.00 -7.27 21.55
N LEU A 172 -16.92 -8.20 21.37
CA LEU A 172 -17.35 -8.71 20.06
C LEU A 172 -18.83 -8.41 19.92
N THR A 173 -19.22 -7.75 18.84
CA THR A 173 -20.61 -7.44 18.52
C THR A 173 -20.97 -7.97 17.14
N LYS A 174 -22.27 -8.10 16.86
CA LYS A 174 -22.81 -8.40 15.53
C LYS A 174 -23.98 -7.48 15.21
N ARG A 175 -24.20 -7.24 13.90
CA ARG A 175 -25.37 -6.50 13.36
C ARG A 175 -25.59 -6.94 11.91
N VAL A 176 -26.76 -6.67 11.32
CA VAL A 176 -27.04 -7.00 9.91
C VAL A 176 -26.64 -5.82 9.02
N LEU A 177 -27.12 -4.62 9.32
CA LEU A 177 -26.83 -3.40 8.57
C LEU A 177 -25.88 -2.49 9.36
N GLU A 178 -25.14 -1.62 8.67
CA GLU A 178 -24.27 -0.64 9.30
C GLU A 178 -25.03 0.26 10.28
N SER A 179 -26.27 0.63 9.94
CA SER A 179 -27.15 1.48 10.74
C SER A 179 -27.79 0.78 11.95
N ASP A 180 -27.71 -0.56 12.02
CA ASP A 180 -28.35 -1.31 13.08
C ASP A 180 -27.60 -1.16 14.42
N LYS A 181 -28.34 -1.35 15.50
CA LYS A 181 -27.76 -1.41 16.85
C LYS A 181 -26.85 -2.66 16.95
N ARG A 182 -25.66 -2.44 17.50
CA ARG A 182 -24.72 -3.54 17.80
C ARG A 182 -25.26 -4.44 18.90
N GLU A 183 -25.36 -5.72 18.63
CA GLU A 183 -25.70 -6.76 19.61
C GLU A 183 -24.40 -7.34 20.19
N LEU A 184 -24.23 -7.21 21.51
CA LEU A 184 -23.07 -7.76 22.19
C LEU A 184 -23.13 -9.30 22.20
N ILE A 185 -22.03 -9.94 21.81
CA ILE A 185 -21.81 -11.37 21.95
C ILE A 185 -21.12 -11.60 23.30
N PRO A 186 -21.72 -12.38 24.23
CA PRO A 186 -21.14 -12.62 25.56
C PRO A 186 -19.73 -13.21 25.48
N ASN A 187 -18.83 -12.79 26.38
CA ASN A 187 -17.42 -13.21 26.35
C ASN A 187 -17.18 -14.73 26.47
N ASN A 188 -18.13 -15.47 27.02
CA ASN A 188 -18.08 -16.94 27.10
C ASN A 188 -18.51 -17.63 25.79
N GLU A 189 -19.01 -16.91 24.79
CA GLU A 189 -19.42 -17.42 23.49
C GLU A 189 -18.34 -17.26 22.40
N TRP A 190 -17.25 -16.57 22.69
CA TRP A 190 -16.13 -16.38 21.79
C TRP A 190 -14.78 -16.38 22.52
N ALA A 191 -13.69 -16.65 21.80
CA ALA A 191 -12.35 -16.70 22.40
C ALA A 191 -11.26 -16.30 21.39
N PHE A 192 -10.13 -15.78 21.88
CA PHE A 192 -8.89 -15.72 21.09
C PHE A 192 -8.29 -17.12 20.99
N SER A 193 -8.69 -17.87 19.97
CA SER A 193 -8.35 -19.28 19.82
C SER A 193 -8.44 -19.79 18.40
N ASP A 194 -7.96 -21.00 18.20
CA ASP A 194 -8.10 -21.78 16.97
C ASP A 194 -8.98 -23.02 17.24
N CYS A 195 -10.17 -23.09 16.62
CA CYS A 195 -11.10 -24.19 16.68
C CYS A 195 -11.09 -25.09 15.44
N MET A 196 -10.10 -24.96 14.55
CA MET A 196 -10.05 -25.74 13.31
C MET A 196 -9.90 -27.26 13.57
N LYS A 197 -9.21 -27.63 14.67
CA LYS A 197 -8.96 -29.03 15.04
C LYS A 197 -9.57 -29.44 16.37
N THR A 198 -9.94 -28.47 17.20
CA THR A 198 -10.46 -28.67 18.54
C THR A 198 -11.83 -28.02 18.69
N ARG A 199 -12.66 -28.54 19.60
CA ARG A 199 -13.95 -27.93 19.93
C ARG A 199 -13.75 -26.62 20.68
N PHE A 200 -14.72 -25.73 20.56
CA PHE A 200 -14.75 -24.48 21.34
C PHE A 200 -14.56 -24.79 22.85
N PRO A 201 -13.73 -23.99 23.56
CA PRO A 201 -13.12 -22.75 23.19
C PRO A 201 -11.89 -22.85 22.28
N GLY A 202 -11.40 -24.04 21.94
CA GLY A 202 -10.28 -24.25 21.04
C GLY A 202 -8.91 -24.11 21.72
N GLU A 203 -7.86 -24.05 20.91
CA GLU A 203 -6.50 -23.81 21.35
C GLU A 203 -6.23 -22.32 21.46
N PRO A 204 -5.77 -21.78 22.60
CA PRO A 204 -5.49 -20.35 22.74
C PRO A 204 -4.56 -19.84 21.63
N ASN A 205 -4.96 -18.77 20.92
CA ASN A 205 -4.19 -18.18 19.84
C ASN A 205 -4.44 -16.67 19.77
N PRO A 206 -3.41 -15.82 20.04
CA PRO A 206 -3.58 -14.37 20.09
C PRO A 206 -3.77 -13.71 18.71
N ARG A 207 -3.70 -14.48 17.62
CA ARG A 207 -3.88 -14.00 16.24
C ARG A 207 -5.18 -14.44 15.59
N LYS A 208 -6.01 -15.21 16.33
CA LYS A 208 -7.25 -15.76 15.81
C LYS A 208 -8.40 -15.52 16.78
N ILE A 209 -9.59 -15.52 16.23
CA ILE A 209 -10.84 -15.45 16.99
C ILE A 209 -11.75 -16.60 16.59
N SER A 210 -12.34 -17.27 17.58
CA SER A 210 -13.32 -18.34 17.37
C SER A 210 -14.63 -18.01 18.06
N LEU A 211 -15.73 -18.39 17.40
CA LEU A 211 -17.09 -18.23 17.91
C LEU A 211 -17.74 -19.60 18.10
N ARG A 212 -18.44 -19.79 19.23
CA ARG A 212 -19.10 -21.06 19.60
C ARG A 212 -20.08 -21.52 18.51
N ASP A 213 -20.97 -20.61 18.07
CA ASP A 213 -22.03 -20.87 17.11
C ASP A 213 -21.63 -20.52 15.66
N GLU A 214 -20.30 -20.39 15.41
CA GLU A 214 -19.71 -19.99 14.12
C GLU A 214 -20.09 -18.56 13.67
N PHE A 215 -19.19 -17.92 12.95
CA PHE A 215 -19.49 -16.70 12.20
C PHE A 215 -20.39 -17.05 11.04
N GLN A 216 -21.50 -16.33 10.88
CA GLN A 216 -22.52 -16.59 9.86
C GLN A 216 -22.49 -15.52 8.76
N PRO A 217 -22.77 -15.90 7.50
CA PRO A 217 -23.00 -14.93 6.43
C PRO A 217 -24.15 -13.97 6.76
N GLY A 218 -24.10 -12.76 6.20
CA GLY A 218 -25.15 -11.75 6.36
C GLY A 218 -25.03 -10.92 7.62
N PHE A 219 -24.00 -11.14 8.46
CA PHE A 219 -23.71 -10.30 9.61
C PHE A 219 -22.40 -9.53 9.45
N ILE A 220 -22.37 -8.35 10.04
CA ILE A 220 -21.17 -7.56 10.31
C ILE A 220 -20.78 -7.85 11.76
N TYR A 221 -19.64 -8.50 11.95
CA TYR A 221 -19.05 -8.69 13.27
C TYR A 221 -18.02 -7.61 13.52
N GLU A 222 -17.99 -7.04 14.72
CA GLU A 222 -17.02 -6.03 15.12
C GLU A 222 -16.32 -6.44 16.40
N LEU A 223 -15.00 -6.58 16.33
CA LEU A 223 -14.13 -6.86 17.46
C LEU A 223 -13.37 -5.60 17.86
N ILE A 224 -13.39 -5.28 19.16
CA ILE A 224 -12.52 -4.27 19.77
C ILE A 224 -11.65 -4.98 20.79
N TYR A 225 -10.33 -4.88 20.62
CA TYR A 225 -9.35 -5.55 21.48
C TYR A 225 -8.07 -4.72 21.62
N LYS A 226 -7.26 -5.04 22.62
CA LYS A 226 -5.94 -4.46 22.81
C LYS A 226 -4.90 -5.28 22.03
N ALA A 227 -4.36 -4.67 20.97
CA ALA A 227 -3.33 -5.25 20.12
C ALA A 227 -1.94 -4.86 20.57
N THR A 228 -0.91 -5.59 20.10
CA THR A 228 0.51 -5.32 20.40
C THR A 228 1.38 -5.41 19.14
N ASN A 229 2.61 -4.90 19.25
CA ASN A 229 3.67 -4.96 18.23
C ASN A 229 3.27 -4.29 16.91
N PRO A 230 3.03 -2.97 16.87
CA PRO A 230 2.72 -2.26 15.65
C PRO A 230 3.89 -2.27 14.67
N LEU A 231 3.61 -2.62 13.40
CA LEU A 231 4.58 -2.55 12.31
C LEU A 231 4.79 -1.10 11.86
N VAL A 232 6.04 -0.74 11.56
CA VAL A 232 6.40 0.59 11.00
C VAL A 232 6.15 0.54 9.48
N LEU A 233 4.86 0.50 9.09
CA LEU A 233 4.45 0.28 7.71
C LEU A 233 4.76 1.46 6.77
N GLY A 234 4.91 2.67 7.31
CA GLY A 234 5.28 3.87 6.54
C GLY A 234 6.61 3.75 5.81
N LEU A 235 7.50 2.83 6.24
CA LEU A 235 8.73 2.46 5.51
C LEU A 235 8.46 2.01 4.05
N GLY A 236 7.24 1.59 3.73
CA GLY A 236 6.85 1.29 2.35
C GLY A 236 6.97 2.49 1.40
N PHE A 237 6.76 3.71 1.90
CA PHE A 237 6.98 4.93 1.09
C PHE A 237 8.46 5.17 0.86
N ALA A 238 9.29 5.03 1.89
CA ALA A 238 10.75 5.15 1.76
C ALA A 238 11.31 4.10 0.80
N ALA A 239 10.86 2.84 0.89
CA ALA A 239 11.31 1.76 0.01
C ALA A 239 11.07 2.07 -1.48
N ILE A 240 9.90 2.60 -1.83
CA ILE A 240 9.58 3.00 -3.21
C ILE A 240 10.39 4.22 -3.64
N ARG A 241 10.54 5.22 -2.78
CA ARG A 241 11.39 6.39 -3.03
C ARG A 241 12.82 5.96 -3.34
N ASP A 242 13.42 5.19 -2.45
CA ASP A 242 14.86 4.89 -2.45
C ASP A 242 15.25 3.96 -3.60
N VAL A 243 14.48 2.90 -3.86
CA VAL A 243 14.77 2.01 -4.99
C VAL A 243 14.64 2.74 -6.33
N CYS A 244 13.62 3.59 -6.50
CA CYS A 244 13.45 4.34 -7.75
C CYS A 244 14.50 5.43 -7.90
N SER A 245 14.86 6.12 -6.82
CA SER A 245 15.96 7.09 -6.83
C SER A 245 17.28 6.44 -7.20
N PHE A 246 17.65 5.32 -6.59
CA PHE A 246 18.84 4.55 -6.94
C PHE A 246 18.85 4.11 -8.41
N LEU A 247 17.79 3.45 -8.86
CA LEU A 247 17.69 2.96 -10.23
C LEU A 247 17.78 4.08 -11.28
N ARG A 248 17.37 5.29 -10.91
CA ARG A 248 17.35 6.45 -11.79
C ARG A 248 18.66 7.24 -11.81
N ASN A 249 19.34 7.35 -10.67
CA ASN A 249 20.39 8.36 -10.51
C ASN A 249 21.80 7.78 -10.31
N ASP A 250 21.91 6.55 -9.81
CA ASP A 250 23.18 6.04 -9.32
C ASP A 250 23.63 4.82 -10.14
N LEU A 251 24.93 4.68 -10.41
CA LEU A 251 25.48 3.52 -11.14
C LEU A 251 25.85 2.36 -10.20
N VAL A 252 26.11 2.67 -8.95
CA VAL A 252 26.43 1.72 -7.89
C VAL A 252 25.73 2.15 -6.61
N ASP A 253 25.40 1.21 -5.75
CA ASP A 253 24.89 1.51 -4.41
C ASP A 253 26.04 1.85 -3.43
N GLU A 254 25.69 2.20 -2.19
CA GLU A 254 26.65 2.54 -1.12
C GLU A 254 27.59 1.38 -0.75
N SER A 255 27.21 0.14 -1.05
CA SER A 255 28.02 -1.06 -0.84
C SER A 255 28.86 -1.44 -2.07
N GLY A 256 28.78 -0.66 -3.17
CA GLY A 256 29.52 -0.89 -4.41
C GLY A 256 28.86 -1.89 -5.36
N TYR A 257 27.61 -2.34 -5.10
CA TYR A 257 26.90 -3.19 -6.04
C TYR A 257 26.38 -2.40 -7.23
N PRO A 258 26.52 -2.92 -8.46
CA PRO A 258 26.11 -2.22 -9.67
C PRO A 258 24.59 -2.07 -9.76
N ASN A 259 24.14 -0.95 -10.30
CA ASN A 259 22.74 -0.74 -10.67
C ASN A 259 22.35 -1.77 -11.75
N PRO A 260 21.29 -2.57 -11.53
CA PRO A 260 20.89 -3.62 -12.47
C PRO A 260 20.38 -3.09 -13.83
N LEU A 261 20.20 -1.77 -13.96
CA LEU A 261 19.82 -1.11 -15.24
C LEU A 261 21.03 -0.62 -16.03
N ALA A 262 22.22 -0.54 -15.42
CA ALA A 262 23.44 -0.15 -16.11
C ALA A 262 24.16 -1.37 -16.67
N ASP A 263 24.36 -1.41 -18.02
CA ASP A 263 25.20 -2.42 -18.64
C ASP A 263 26.70 -2.10 -18.40
N LYS A 264 27.53 -3.15 -18.46
CA LYS A 264 28.98 -3.01 -18.21
C LYS A 264 29.61 -1.98 -19.16
N GLY A 265 30.25 -0.98 -18.58
CA GLY A 265 30.92 0.09 -19.32
C GLY A 265 30.08 1.33 -19.55
N MET A 266 28.84 1.36 -19.10
CA MET A 266 28.07 2.60 -19.07
C MET A 266 28.67 3.56 -18.02
N THR A 267 28.78 4.83 -18.41
CA THR A 267 29.27 5.94 -17.57
C THR A 267 28.13 6.83 -17.07
N GLU A 268 26.93 6.66 -17.62
CA GLU A 268 25.72 7.40 -17.27
C GLU A 268 24.56 6.42 -17.05
N ASN A 269 23.65 6.82 -16.17
CA ASN A 269 22.44 6.03 -15.91
C ASN A 269 21.50 6.07 -17.12
N PRO A 270 20.99 4.94 -17.61
CA PRO A 270 20.11 4.88 -18.77
C PRO A 270 18.69 5.43 -18.52
N VAL A 271 18.28 5.61 -17.25
CA VAL A 271 16.94 6.09 -16.91
C VAL A 271 16.88 7.60 -16.99
N LYS A 272 16.02 8.12 -17.87
CA LYS A 272 15.79 9.55 -18.10
C LYS A 272 14.58 10.08 -17.32
N ALA A 273 13.55 9.24 -17.16
CA ALA A 273 12.34 9.59 -16.42
C ALA A 273 11.72 8.34 -15.77
N ALA A 274 10.97 8.56 -14.70
CA ALA A 274 10.28 7.52 -13.98
C ALA A 274 8.77 7.81 -13.87
N ILE A 275 7.96 6.77 -14.06
CA ILE A 275 6.50 6.82 -13.97
C ILE A 275 6.05 5.79 -12.94
N MET A 276 5.18 6.21 -12.02
CA MET A 276 4.50 5.32 -11.07
C MET A 276 3.08 5.03 -11.54
N GLN A 277 2.70 3.77 -11.60
CA GLN A 277 1.31 3.34 -11.78
C GLN A 277 0.78 2.74 -10.49
N GLY A 278 -0.33 3.26 -10.02
CA GLY A 278 -1.11 2.68 -8.93
C GLY A 278 -2.54 2.36 -9.38
N VAL A 279 -2.99 1.13 -9.15
CA VAL A 279 -4.35 0.70 -9.46
C VAL A 279 -5.09 0.41 -8.15
N SER A 280 -6.30 0.99 -7.95
CA SER A 280 -7.12 0.75 -6.77
C SER A 280 -6.38 1.15 -5.47
N GLN A 281 -6.14 0.23 -4.56
CA GLN A 281 -5.35 0.45 -3.34
C GLN A 281 -3.98 1.11 -3.64
N CYS A 282 -3.33 0.72 -4.73
CA CYS A 282 -2.07 1.29 -5.13
C CYS A 282 -2.18 2.74 -5.64
N SER A 283 -3.34 3.14 -6.17
CA SER A 283 -3.63 4.55 -6.46
C SER A 283 -3.74 5.37 -5.16
N ASN A 284 -4.37 4.81 -4.11
CA ASN A 284 -4.39 5.46 -2.80
C ASN A 284 -2.99 5.57 -2.19
N PHE A 285 -2.11 4.56 -2.42
CA PHE A 285 -0.69 4.65 -2.06
C PHE A 285 0.00 5.80 -2.80
N ALA A 286 -0.14 5.89 -4.13
CA ALA A 286 0.48 6.94 -4.94
C ALA A 286 0.05 8.36 -4.51
N ARG A 287 -1.24 8.55 -4.20
CA ARG A 287 -1.76 9.80 -3.64
C ARG A 287 -1.17 10.13 -2.27
N THR A 288 -1.06 9.13 -1.39
CA THR A 288 -0.46 9.29 -0.06
C THR A 288 1.05 9.56 -0.13
N PHE A 289 1.75 8.92 -1.05
CA PHE A 289 3.16 9.14 -1.34
C PHE A 289 3.45 10.60 -1.67
N LEU A 290 2.62 11.23 -2.54
CA LEU A 290 2.70 12.66 -2.84
C LEU A 290 2.32 13.53 -1.65
N PHE A 291 1.21 13.21 -0.98
CA PHE A 291 0.72 13.95 0.19
C PHE A 291 1.77 14.05 1.30
N LEU A 292 2.53 12.98 1.52
CA LEU A 292 3.59 12.92 2.51
C LEU A 292 4.94 13.48 2.02
N GLY A 293 5.07 13.86 0.73
CA GLY A 293 6.27 14.47 0.17
C GLY A 293 7.35 13.49 -0.28
N PHE A 294 7.06 12.19 -0.40
CA PHE A 294 8.04 11.18 -0.80
C PHE A 294 8.46 11.24 -2.27
N ASN A 295 7.90 12.16 -3.08
CA ASN A 295 8.42 12.41 -4.43
C ASN A 295 9.74 13.22 -4.46
N GLN A 296 10.26 13.54 -3.30
CA GLN A 296 11.60 14.06 -3.09
C GLN A 296 12.45 12.98 -2.39
N ASP A 297 13.63 12.67 -2.97
CA ASP A 297 14.59 11.77 -2.32
C ASP A 297 15.43 12.49 -1.25
N GLU A 298 16.26 11.77 -0.54
CA GLU A 298 17.10 12.31 0.53
C GLU A 298 18.20 13.28 0.04
N ASN A 299 18.44 13.34 -1.28
CA ASN A 299 19.33 14.31 -1.94
C ASN A 299 18.56 15.51 -2.52
N GLY A 300 17.26 15.62 -2.25
CA GLY A 300 16.42 16.72 -2.75
C GLY A 300 15.96 16.55 -4.20
N ARG A 301 16.22 15.39 -4.85
CA ARG A 301 15.91 15.14 -6.27
C ARG A 301 14.47 14.61 -6.41
N GLN A 302 13.85 14.92 -7.54
CA GLN A 302 12.53 14.37 -7.90
C GLN A 302 12.63 12.89 -8.25
N VAL A 303 11.76 12.04 -7.64
CA VAL A 303 11.75 10.59 -7.86
C VAL A 303 10.94 10.22 -9.10
N PHE A 304 9.70 10.67 -9.21
CA PHE A 304 8.82 10.37 -10.34
C PHE A 304 8.45 11.64 -11.11
N ASP A 305 8.52 11.56 -12.45
CA ASP A 305 8.10 12.62 -13.38
C ASP A 305 6.62 12.51 -13.73
N GLY A 306 6.05 11.31 -13.62
CA GLY A 306 4.64 11.04 -13.88
C GLY A 306 4.03 10.03 -12.91
N ILE A 307 2.76 10.22 -12.60
CA ILE A 307 1.97 9.29 -11.79
C ILE A 307 0.64 9.00 -12.49
N ASN A 308 0.36 7.73 -12.74
CA ASN A 308 -0.93 7.24 -13.18
C ASN A 308 -1.69 6.69 -11.95
N ALA A 309 -2.66 7.47 -11.47
CA ALA A 309 -3.53 7.12 -10.35
C ALA A 309 -4.86 6.56 -10.90
N HIS A 310 -4.93 5.22 -11.08
CA HIS A 310 -6.10 4.55 -11.65
C HIS A 310 -7.03 4.03 -10.55
N ILE A 311 -8.32 4.39 -10.61
CA ILE A 311 -9.42 3.93 -9.74
C ILE A 311 -9.11 3.97 -8.23
N GLY A 312 -8.56 5.08 -7.75
CA GLY A 312 -8.34 5.33 -6.33
C GLY A 312 -8.41 6.83 -6.03
N THR A 313 -9.03 7.19 -4.91
CA THR A 313 -9.43 8.57 -4.62
C THR A 313 -9.12 9.00 -3.20
N ARG A 314 -8.77 8.05 -2.34
CA ARG A 314 -8.48 8.26 -0.92
C ARG A 314 -6.97 8.27 -0.68
N ARG A 315 -6.57 8.47 0.56
CA ARG A 315 -5.23 8.17 1.06
C ARG A 315 -5.22 6.78 1.67
N ILE A 316 -4.09 6.08 1.60
CA ILE A 316 -3.99 4.74 2.19
C ILE A 316 -3.66 4.82 3.68
N SER A 317 -4.32 4.01 4.50
CA SER A 317 -4.05 3.91 5.93
C SER A 317 -2.83 3.02 6.21
N LEU A 318 -1.68 3.40 5.63
CA LEU A 318 -0.40 2.71 5.79
C LEU A 318 0.45 3.36 6.89
N ASN A 319 0.51 4.69 6.90
CA ASN A 319 1.36 5.48 7.80
C ASN A 319 0.63 5.82 9.10
N ILE A 320 0.11 4.82 9.76
CA ILE A 320 -0.55 4.93 11.07
C ILE A 320 -0.11 3.76 11.95
N ARG A 321 -0.14 3.97 13.28
CA ARG A 321 0.11 2.89 14.24
C ARG A 321 -0.99 1.82 14.12
N PHE A 322 -0.61 0.54 14.10
CA PHE A 322 -1.50 -0.58 13.81
C PHE A 322 -2.22 -0.47 12.45
N GLY A 323 -1.53 0.08 11.44
CA GLY A 323 -2.05 0.20 10.09
C GLY A 323 -2.40 -1.17 9.48
N ARG A 324 -3.53 -1.23 8.77
CA ARG A 324 -4.01 -2.44 8.08
C ARG A 324 -4.46 -2.09 6.66
N PRO A 325 -3.52 -1.68 5.80
CA PRO A 325 -3.87 -1.23 4.45
C PRO A 325 -4.56 -2.33 3.63
N GLY A 326 -4.22 -3.60 3.88
CA GLY A 326 -4.82 -4.74 3.19
C GLY A 326 -6.26 -5.03 3.57
N GLY A 327 -6.65 -4.86 4.83
CA GLY A 327 -7.97 -5.19 5.38
C GLY A 327 -8.85 -3.98 5.65
N GLY A 328 -8.24 -2.85 6.03
CA GLY A 328 -8.96 -1.68 6.54
C GLY A 328 -9.81 -0.93 5.51
N GLY A 329 -9.57 -1.12 4.20
CA GLY A 329 -10.27 -0.37 3.15
C GLY A 329 -11.70 -0.84 2.84
N LEU A 330 -12.18 -1.87 3.54
CA LEU A 330 -13.46 -2.53 3.25
C LEU A 330 -14.36 -2.61 4.47
N GLN A 331 -14.05 -1.84 5.51
CA GLN A 331 -14.91 -1.77 6.68
C GLN A 331 -16.05 -0.80 6.43
N HIS A 332 -17.23 -1.11 6.96
CA HIS A 332 -18.44 -0.32 6.77
C HIS A 332 -18.31 1.08 7.38
N GLU A 333 -17.64 1.21 8.50
CA GLU A 333 -17.33 2.49 9.11
C GLU A 333 -15.96 3.01 8.69
N ASP A 334 -15.73 3.12 7.40
CA ASP A 334 -14.47 3.57 6.83
C ASP A 334 -14.14 5.03 7.13
N HIS A 335 -15.11 5.84 7.56
CA HIS A 335 -14.92 7.19 8.07
C HIS A 335 -14.05 7.27 9.33
N LEU A 336 -13.86 6.15 10.03
CA LEU A 336 -12.94 6.06 11.17
C LEU A 336 -11.47 5.94 10.76
N PHE A 337 -11.19 5.82 9.45
CA PHE A 337 -9.81 5.70 8.96
C PHE A 337 -9.29 7.04 8.44
N PRO A 338 -8.08 7.48 8.84
CA PRO A 338 -7.49 8.74 8.42
C PRO A 338 -7.35 8.91 6.91
N GLY A 339 -7.31 7.81 6.15
CA GLY A 339 -7.30 7.83 4.70
C GLY A 339 -8.57 8.40 4.06
N ASN A 340 -9.66 8.46 4.82
CA ASN A 340 -10.96 9.00 4.42
C ASN A 340 -11.22 10.43 4.90
N ASP A 341 -10.21 11.07 5.51
CA ASP A 341 -10.25 12.47 5.88
C ASP A 341 -9.70 13.36 4.75
N PRO A 342 -10.09 14.65 4.68
CA PRO A 342 -9.46 15.63 3.79
C PRO A 342 -7.93 15.70 3.98
N PRO A 343 -7.17 16.07 2.94
CA PRO A 343 -7.62 16.53 1.63
C PRO A 343 -7.86 15.35 0.65
N PHE A 344 -8.87 15.53 -0.19
CA PHE A 344 -9.12 14.66 -1.36
C PHE A 344 -8.66 15.31 -2.65
N THR A 345 -8.52 16.62 -2.67
CA THR A 345 -8.22 17.47 -3.81
C THR A 345 -6.74 17.44 -4.17
N TRP A 346 -6.43 17.65 -5.45
CA TRP A 346 -5.05 17.82 -5.91
C TRP A 346 -4.49 19.20 -5.53
N SER A 347 -5.30 20.25 -5.71
CA SER A 347 -5.02 21.63 -5.29
C SER A 347 -5.11 21.78 -3.76
N VAL A 348 -4.50 22.86 -3.25
CA VAL A 348 -4.62 23.22 -1.83
C VAL A 348 -5.93 23.97 -1.62
N GLU A 349 -6.87 23.33 -0.96
CA GLU A 349 -8.21 23.85 -0.68
C GLU A 349 -8.48 23.90 0.82
N TYR A 350 -9.46 24.71 1.20
CA TYR A 350 -10.00 24.74 2.56
C TYR A 350 -11.29 23.92 2.63
N ASP A 351 -11.28 22.87 3.42
CA ASP A 351 -12.45 22.06 3.70
C ASP A 351 -13.22 22.68 4.88
N SER A 352 -14.40 23.23 4.60
CA SER A 352 -15.19 23.94 5.61
C SER A 352 -15.90 23.02 6.61
N ILE A 353 -16.00 21.72 6.33
CA ILE A 353 -16.60 20.75 7.24
C ILE A 353 -15.58 20.32 8.30
N SER A 354 -14.38 19.94 7.88
CA SER A 354 -13.31 19.50 8.79
C SER A 354 -12.46 20.65 9.35
N GLY A 355 -12.50 21.85 8.74
CA GLY A 355 -11.61 22.95 9.06
C GLY A 355 -10.16 22.78 8.57
N ILE A 356 -9.90 21.75 7.78
CA ILE A 356 -8.55 21.44 7.26
C ILE A 356 -8.28 22.21 5.98
N LYS A 357 -7.12 22.87 5.90
CA LYS A 357 -6.58 23.41 4.66
C LYS A 357 -5.45 22.53 4.16
N GLY A 358 -5.53 22.00 2.94
CA GLY A 358 -4.52 21.13 2.37
C GLY A 358 -4.85 20.66 0.97
N GLY A 359 -3.90 19.95 0.35
CA GLY A 359 -4.04 19.33 -0.97
C GLY A 359 -3.00 18.23 -1.15
N ILE A 360 -3.27 17.29 -2.04
CA ILE A 360 -2.37 16.16 -2.30
C ILE A 360 -1.01 16.63 -2.84
N LEU A 361 -0.98 17.71 -3.64
CA LEU A 361 0.25 18.23 -4.23
C LEU A 361 1.00 19.24 -3.34
N GLN A 362 0.48 19.58 -2.17
CA GLN A 362 1.06 20.64 -1.33
C GLN A 362 2.57 20.44 -1.09
N LYS A 363 2.98 19.25 -0.66
CA LYS A 363 4.39 18.97 -0.35
C LYS A 363 5.31 19.02 -1.58
N CYS A 364 4.85 18.49 -2.70
CA CYS A 364 5.66 18.54 -3.93
C CYS A 364 5.75 19.95 -4.52
N ILE A 365 4.76 20.82 -4.30
CA ILE A 365 4.84 22.25 -4.65
C ILE A 365 5.90 22.94 -3.81
N GLU A 366 5.90 22.72 -2.49
CA GLU A 366 6.89 23.28 -1.56
C GLU A 366 8.33 22.88 -1.92
N THR A 367 8.53 21.68 -2.47
CA THR A 367 9.86 21.11 -2.80
C THR A 367 10.23 21.15 -4.28
N ASN A 368 9.34 21.69 -5.13
CA ASN A 368 9.49 21.71 -6.59
C ASN A 368 9.72 20.31 -7.22
N THR A 369 8.99 19.30 -6.71
CA THR A 369 9.08 17.91 -7.16
C THR A 369 7.74 17.36 -7.66
N CYS A 370 6.82 18.23 -8.10
CA CYS A 370 5.50 17.79 -8.55
C CYS A 370 5.57 17.06 -9.90
N PRO A 371 5.05 15.81 -9.96
CA PRO A 371 4.97 15.07 -11.20
C PRO A 371 3.78 15.52 -12.05
N LYS A 372 3.72 15.04 -13.29
CA LYS A 372 2.49 15.05 -14.09
C LYS A 372 1.56 13.94 -13.58
N ILE A 373 0.28 14.28 -13.38
CA ILE A 373 -0.73 13.36 -12.84
C ILE A 373 -1.73 13.01 -13.94
N PHE A 374 -1.98 11.72 -14.09
CA PHE A 374 -3.04 11.17 -14.91
C PHE A 374 -3.94 10.32 -14.00
N GLN A 375 -5.10 10.86 -13.66
CA GLN A 375 -6.09 10.16 -12.83
C GLN A 375 -7.24 9.66 -13.69
N THR A 376 -7.56 8.37 -13.56
CA THR A 376 -8.71 7.76 -14.22
C THR A 376 -9.63 7.13 -13.18
N LEU A 377 -10.93 7.29 -13.37
CA LEU A 377 -11.98 6.91 -12.43
C LEU A 377 -13.08 6.15 -13.15
N SER A 378 -13.73 5.22 -12.46
CA SER A 378 -14.98 4.61 -12.87
C SER A 378 -16.18 5.25 -12.15
N SER A 379 -17.39 4.89 -12.55
CA SER A 379 -18.60 5.33 -11.82
C SER A 379 -18.61 4.82 -10.38
N SER A 380 -18.04 3.65 -10.10
CA SER A 380 -17.97 3.12 -8.73
C SER A 380 -17.17 4.02 -7.81
N GLU A 381 -16.00 4.55 -8.24
CA GLU A 381 -15.22 5.47 -7.42
C GLU A 381 -15.96 6.77 -7.19
N TYR A 382 -16.65 7.28 -8.22
CA TYR A 382 -17.35 8.55 -8.15
C TYR A 382 -18.46 8.52 -7.11
N TRP A 383 -19.29 7.48 -7.14
CA TRP A 383 -20.45 7.37 -6.28
C TRP A 383 -20.17 6.74 -4.90
N GLN A 384 -19.23 5.80 -4.81
CA GLN A 384 -19.03 5.00 -3.61
C GLN A 384 -17.74 5.33 -2.85
N LEU A 385 -16.70 5.85 -3.55
CA LEU A 385 -15.36 6.02 -3.00
C LEU A 385 -14.89 7.47 -2.96
N ARG A 386 -15.83 8.44 -2.86
CA ARG A 386 -15.58 9.88 -2.67
C ARG A 386 -14.82 10.56 -3.82
N ALA A 387 -14.88 10.01 -5.06
CA ALA A 387 -14.16 10.61 -6.18
C ALA A 387 -14.67 12.01 -6.53
N SER A 388 -15.93 12.32 -6.29
CA SER A 388 -16.49 13.67 -6.47
C SER A 388 -15.68 14.73 -5.71
N LEU A 389 -15.22 14.41 -4.50
CA LEU A 389 -14.41 15.31 -3.68
C LEU A 389 -13.00 15.59 -4.23
N THR A 390 -12.59 14.93 -5.31
CA THR A 390 -11.34 15.28 -6.01
C THR A 390 -11.51 16.50 -6.93
N THR A 391 -12.75 16.83 -7.28
CA THR A 391 -13.10 17.89 -8.25
C THR A 391 -14.10 18.90 -7.72
N THR A 392 -14.72 18.66 -6.57
CA THR A 392 -15.70 19.58 -5.96
C THR A 392 -15.29 19.96 -4.55
N ASP A 393 -15.88 21.06 -4.06
CA ASP A 393 -15.84 21.38 -2.64
C ASP A 393 -16.59 20.30 -1.81
N SER A 394 -16.46 20.38 -0.48
CA SER A 394 -17.02 19.38 0.46
C SER A 394 -18.54 19.26 0.41
N TYR A 395 -19.24 20.32 -0.04
CA TYR A 395 -20.70 20.33 -0.19
C TYR A 395 -21.17 19.95 -1.60
N GLY A 396 -20.24 19.76 -2.57
CA GLY A 396 -20.57 19.50 -3.97
C GLY A 396 -21.27 20.70 -4.66
N THR A 397 -21.04 21.91 -4.17
CA THR A 397 -21.71 23.12 -4.66
C THR A 397 -20.84 23.93 -5.65
N ARG A 398 -19.55 23.68 -5.69
CA ARG A 398 -18.58 24.36 -6.53
C ARG A 398 -17.54 23.40 -7.09
N ASP A 399 -17.27 23.47 -8.40
CA ASP A 399 -16.12 22.81 -9.00
C ASP A 399 -14.82 23.49 -8.56
N LEU A 400 -13.78 22.70 -8.38
CA LEU A 400 -12.45 23.16 -8.00
C LEU A 400 -11.55 23.30 -9.20
N ASP A 401 -10.61 24.24 -9.15
CA ASP A 401 -9.58 24.38 -10.16
C ASP A 401 -8.64 23.17 -10.15
N ILE A 402 -8.48 22.55 -11.31
CA ILE A 402 -7.56 21.41 -11.48
C ILE A 402 -6.18 21.96 -11.87
N PRO A 403 -5.11 21.64 -11.14
CA PRO A 403 -3.76 22.11 -11.46
C PRO A 403 -3.30 21.71 -12.87
N ASP A 404 -2.50 22.56 -13.51
CA ASP A 404 -2.05 22.37 -14.90
C ASP A 404 -1.32 21.05 -15.16
N ASN A 405 -0.68 20.49 -14.14
CA ASN A 405 0.01 19.20 -14.20
C ASN A 405 -0.91 18.00 -13.93
N VAL A 406 -2.23 18.20 -13.74
CA VAL A 406 -3.21 17.15 -13.44
C VAL A 406 -4.20 17.00 -14.58
N ARG A 407 -4.53 15.76 -14.95
CA ARG A 407 -5.62 15.41 -15.86
C ARG A 407 -6.47 14.32 -15.21
N ILE A 408 -7.79 14.55 -15.15
CA ILE A 408 -8.76 13.64 -14.54
C ILE A 408 -9.76 13.20 -15.61
N TYR A 409 -9.97 11.88 -15.70
CA TYR A 409 -10.93 11.28 -16.65
C TYR A 409 -11.86 10.35 -15.91
N LEU A 410 -13.17 10.56 -16.10
CA LEU A 410 -14.22 9.67 -15.61
C LEU A 410 -14.75 8.84 -16.77
N PHE A 411 -14.69 7.52 -16.64
CA PHE A 411 -15.33 6.57 -17.55
C PHE A 411 -16.71 6.24 -17.00
N SER A 412 -17.73 6.94 -17.50
CA SER A 412 -19.12 6.78 -17.06
C SER A 412 -19.64 5.39 -17.40
N GLY A 413 -20.46 4.82 -16.51
CA GLY A 413 -21.08 3.51 -16.71
C GLY A 413 -20.16 2.32 -16.47
N THR A 414 -18.91 2.56 -16.05
CA THR A 414 -17.97 1.49 -15.74
C THR A 414 -17.94 1.21 -14.23
N GLN A 415 -17.52 0.00 -13.88
CA GLN A 415 -17.34 -0.45 -12.48
C GLN A 415 -15.85 -0.48 -12.09
N HIS A 416 -15.60 -0.73 -10.78
CA HIS A 416 -14.25 -0.75 -10.22
C HIS A 416 -13.33 -1.80 -10.87
N THR A 417 -13.87 -2.98 -11.15
CA THR A 417 -13.12 -4.06 -11.81
C THR A 417 -13.70 -4.29 -13.19
N PRO A 418 -12.90 -4.32 -14.28
CA PRO A 418 -13.41 -4.69 -15.58
C PRO A 418 -13.98 -6.11 -15.55
N LEU A 419 -15.06 -6.35 -16.29
CA LEU A 419 -15.49 -7.71 -16.60
C LEU A 419 -14.43 -8.35 -17.50
N ASP A 420 -14.03 -9.57 -17.18
CA ASP A 420 -13.24 -10.36 -18.12
C ASP A 420 -14.10 -10.57 -19.37
N ALA A 421 -13.58 -10.16 -20.52
CA ALA A 421 -14.27 -10.25 -21.81
C ALA A 421 -14.43 -11.70 -22.33
N ALA A 422 -14.26 -12.68 -21.44
CA ALA A 422 -14.23 -14.10 -21.76
C ALA A 422 -15.42 -14.91 -21.21
N ASP A 423 -16.41 -14.26 -20.57
CA ASP A 423 -17.64 -14.93 -20.11
C ASP A 423 -18.87 -14.56 -20.95
#